data_eecdc7c38c0cc81c61a4597cb0e8a8fd
#
_entry.id   eecdc7c38c0cc81c61a4597cb0e8a8fd
#
_cell.length_a   1.000
_cell.length_b   1.000
_cell.length_c   1.000
_cell.angle_alpha   90.00
_cell.angle_beta   90.00
_cell.angle_gamma   90.00
#
_symmetry.space_group_name_H-M   'P 1'
#
loop_
_entity.id
_entity.type
_entity.pdbx_description
1 polymer ?
#
loop_
_entity_poly.entity_id
_entity_poly.type
_entity_poly.pdbx_seq_one_letter_code
_entity_poly.pdbx_strand_id
1 'polypeptide(L)'
;MEKQIINNEQEKLNIVILKNNHYGILAKGISRCHPDDEYNAEVGEKIANSRAWIKYYAKLKKLLDAELECAEDLKEVFIKEVENIKESRQNAVDKYNEIVADYNETLKTL
;
A
#
# COMPACT_ATOMS: atom_id res chain seq x y z
N MET A 1 -7.20 -14.45 5.37
CA MET A 1 -6.94 -15.08 4.05
C MET A 1 -7.69 -16.40 3.94
N GLU A 2 -8.45 -16.57 2.89
CA GLU A 2 -9.18 -17.78 2.60
C GLU A 2 -8.62 -18.47 1.36
N LYS A 3 -8.53 -19.79 1.39
CA LYS A 3 -8.09 -20.61 0.26
C LYS A 3 -9.11 -21.70 0.01
N GLN A 4 -9.57 -21.81 -1.23
CA GLN A 4 -10.48 -22.86 -1.68
C GLN A 4 -9.81 -23.66 -2.79
N ILE A 5 -9.90 -24.97 -2.71
CA ILE A 5 -9.33 -25.88 -3.69
C ILE A 5 -10.48 -26.71 -4.29
N ILE A 6 -10.56 -26.73 -5.61
CA ILE A 6 -11.55 -27.51 -6.36
C ILE A 6 -10.82 -28.41 -7.34
N ASN A 7 -10.98 -29.71 -7.20
CA ASN A 7 -10.42 -30.71 -8.09
C ASN A 7 -11.57 -31.44 -8.79
N ASN A 8 -11.61 -31.39 -10.12
CA ASN A 8 -12.61 -32.07 -10.91
C ASN A 8 -11.93 -33.06 -11.84
N GLU A 9 -11.97 -34.34 -11.47
CA GLU A 9 -11.34 -35.43 -12.22
C GLU A 9 -11.99 -35.67 -13.57
N GLN A 10 -13.31 -35.53 -13.67
CA GLN A 10 -14.04 -35.72 -14.93
C GLN A 10 -13.63 -34.69 -15.97
N GLU A 11 -13.49 -33.45 -15.56
CA GLU A 11 -13.06 -32.34 -16.43
C GLU A 11 -11.54 -32.21 -16.51
N LYS A 12 -10.80 -33.01 -15.74
CA LYS A 12 -9.34 -32.91 -15.60
C LYS A 12 -8.90 -31.50 -15.26
N LEU A 13 -9.60 -30.89 -14.30
CA LEU A 13 -9.50 -29.47 -13.95
C LEU A 13 -9.16 -29.29 -12.47
N ASN A 14 -8.25 -28.42 -12.17
CA ASN A 14 -7.94 -28.02 -10.80
C ASN A 14 -8.04 -26.50 -10.71
N ILE A 15 -8.68 -26.02 -9.66
CA ILE A 15 -8.89 -24.61 -9.40
C ILE A 15 -8.46 -24.30 -7.98
N VAL A 16 -7.65 -23.27 -7.80
CA VAL A 16 -7.31 -22.71 -6.49
C VAL A 16 -7.78 -21.27 -6.45
N ILE A 17 -8.57 -20.93 -5.44
CA ILE A 17 -9.09 -19.58 -5.22
C ILE A 17 -8.51 -19.04 -3.94
N LEU A 18 -7.87 -17.89 -4.03
CA LEU A 18 -7.32 -17.15 -2.88
C LEU A 18 -8.10 -15.85 -2.69
N LYS A 19 -8.57 -15.62 -1.47
CA LYS A 19 -9.36 -14.46 -1.12
C LYS A 19 -8.79 -13.76 0.11
N ASN A 20 -8.56 -12.46 0.01
CA ASN A 20 -8.16 -11.62 1.14
C ASN A 20 -9.11 -10.44 1.25
N ASN A 21 -9.97 -10.46 2.27
CA ASN A 21 -10.98 -9.41 2.47
C ASN A 21 -10.37 -8.08 2.94
N HIS A 22 -9.24 -8.12 3.62
CA HIS A 22 -8.55 -6.91 4.09
C HIS A 22 -8.11 -6.03 2.91
N TYR A 23 -7.52 -6.65 1.88
CA TYR A 23 -7.09 -5.95 0.67
C TYR A 23 -8.10 -5.99 -0.48
N GLY A 24 -9.20 -6.73 -0.33
CA GLY A 24 -10.18 -6.91 -1.40
C GLY A 24 -9.63 -7.69 -2.58
N ILE A 25 -8.70 -8.61 -2.36
CA ILE A 25 -8.07 -9.40 -3.41
C ILE A 25 -8.81 -10.73 -3.59
N LEU A 26 -9.12 -11.06 -4.83
CA LEU A 26 -9.56 -12.36 -5.27
C LEU A 26 -8.65 -12.82 -6.40
N ALA A 27 -7.97 -13.95 -6.22
CA ALA A 27 -7.07 -14.51 -7.20
C ALA A 27 -7.39 -15.98 -7.46
N LYS A 28 -7.40 -16.37 -8.72
CA LYS A 28 -7.82 -17.70 -9.16
C LYS A 28 -6.75 -18.29 -10.07
N GLY A 29 -6.28 -19.48 -9.75
CA GLY A 29 -5.37 -20.26 -10.57
C GLY A 29 -6.08 -21.49 -11.10
N ILE A 30 -5.92 -21.79 -12.39
CA ILE A 30 -6.55 -22.91 -13.07
C ILE A 30 -5.46 -23.74 -13.74
N SER A 31 -5.56 -25.06 -13.58
CA SER A 31 -4.75 -26.03 -14.29
C SER A 31 -5.69 -27.02 -15.02
N ARG A 32 -5.47 -27.18 -16.32
CA ARG A 32 -6.20 -28.15 -17.15
C ARG A 32 -5.22 -29.21 -17.65
N CYS A 33 -5.52 -30.47 -17.42
CA CYS A 33 -4.77 -31.57 -18.01
C CYS A 33 -5.23 -31.77 -19.46
N HIS A 34 -4.27 -32.06 -20.36
CA HIS A 34 -4.60 -32.40 -21.74
C HIS A 34 -5.50 -33.66 -21.76
N PRO A 35 -6.53 -33.72 -22.64
CA PRO A 35 -7.45 -34.85 -22.67
C PRO A 35 -6.78 -36.22 -22.86
N ASP A 36 -5.65 -36.25 -23.57
CA ASP A 36 -4.90 -37.48 -23.85
C ASP A 36 -3.95 -37.88 -22.72
N ASP A 37 -3.71 -36.99 -21.73
CA ASP A 37 -2.84 -37.25 -20.60
C ASP A 37 -3.62 -37.84 -19.45
N GLU A 38 -2.92 -38.63 -18.61
CA GLU A 38 -3.47 -39.13 -17.38
C GLU A 38 -3.61 -37.98 -16.37
N TYR A 39 -4.80 -37.87 -15.79
CA TYR A 39 -5.07 -36.85 -14.78
C TYR A 39 -4.30 -37.14 -13.48
N ASN A 40 -3.53 -36.16 -13.01
CA ASN A 40 -2.85 -36.20 -11.72
C ASN A 40 -3.28 -34.99 -10.90
N ALA A 41 -4.16 -35.21 -9.93
CA ALA A 41 -4.72 -34.15 -9.08
C ALA A 41 -3.65 -33.39 -8.30
N GLU A 42 -2.63 -34.11 -7.79
CA GLU A 42 -1.56 -33.49 -7.01
C GLU A 42 -0.73 -32.50 -7.83
N VAL A 43 -0.33 -32.90 -9.03
CA VAL A 43 0.42 -32.03 -9.94
C VAL A 43 -0.43 -30.87 -10.42
N GLY A 44 -1.67 -31.15 -10.82
CA GLY A 44 -2.59 -30.12 -11.29
C GLY A 44 -2.93 -29.09 -10.23
N GLU A 45 -3.15 -29.52 -8.99
CA GLU A 45 -3.38 -28.62 -7.85
C GLU A 45 -2.16 -27.75 -7.56
N LYS A 46 -0.96 -28.31 -7.63
CA LYS A 46 0.28 -27.58 -7.42
C LYS A 46 0.47 -26.46 -8.45
N ILE A 47 0.17 -26.76 -9.73
CA ILE A 47 0.23 -25.77 -10.81
C ILE A 47 -0.83 -24.67 -10.61
N ALA A 48 -2.07 -25.06 -10.31
CA ALA A 48 -3.17 -24.12 -10.05
C ALA A 48 -2.86 -23.22 -8.84
N ASN A 49 -2.30 -23.81 -7.77
CA ASN A 49 -1.88 -23.08 -6.59
C ASN A 49 -0.82 -22.01 -6.92
N SER A 50 0.22 -22.39 -7.65
CA SER A 50 1.26 -21.44 -8.06
C SER A 50 0.71 -20.30 -8.92
N ARG A 51 -0.18 -20.62 -9.86
CA ARG A 51 -0.84 -19.62 -10.72
C ARG A 51 -1.71 -18.65 -9.90
N ALA A 52 -2.44 -19.17 -8.90
CA ALA A 52 -3.24 -18.34 -8.00
C ALA A 52 -2.36 -17.38 -7.19
N TRP A 53 -1.27 -17.88 -6.60
CA TRP A 53 -0.35 -17.06 -5.81
C TRP A 53 0.38 -16.00 -6.63
N ILE A 54 0.77 -16.32 -7.86
CA ILE A 54 1.37 -15.35 -8.78
C ILE A 54 0.41 -14.18 -9.02
N LYS A 55 -0.86 -14.47 -9.31
CA LYS A 55 -1.89 -13.45 -9.51
C LYS A 55 -2.17 -12.66 -8.23
N TYR A 56 -2.21 -13.34 -7.08
CA TYR A 56 -2.44 -12.72 -5.79
C TYR A 56 -1.37 -11.68 -5.47
N TYR A 57 -0.11 -12.05 -5.56
CA TYR A 57 0.98 -11.14 -5.26
C TYR A 57 1.15 -10.03 -6.29
N ALA A 58 0.81 -10.27 -7.56
CA ALA A 58 0.78 -9.21 -8.56
C ALA A 58 -0.25 -8.13 -8.20
N LYS A 59 -1.44 -8.53 -7.73
CA LYS A 59 -2.48 -7.60 -7.28
C LYS A 59 -2.07 -6.89 -6.00
N LEU A 60 -1.51 -7.60 -5.03
CA LEU A 60 -1.05 -7.04 -3.77
C LEU A 60 0.05 -5.99 -4.00
N LYS A 61 1.04 -6.32 -4.83
CA LYS A 61 2.11 -5.37 -5.18
C LYS A 61 1.55 -4.08 -5.76
N LYS A 62 0.60 -4.18 -6.67
CA LYS A 62 -0.03 -3.00 -7.30
C LYS A 62 -0.75 -2.12 -6.27
N LEU A 63 -1.48 -2.75 -5.33
CA LEU A 63 -2.16 -2.02 -4.26
C LEU A 63 -1.18 -1.33 -3.31
N LEU A 64 -0.11 -2.02 -2.94
CA LEU A 64 0.92 -1.47 -2.05
C LEU A 64 1.73 -0.36 -2.72
N ASP A 65 2.02 -0.47 -4.01
CA ASP A 65 2.68 0.60 -4.77
C ASP A 65 1.83 1.88 -4.77
N ALA A 66 0.52 1.76 -4.97
CA ALA A 66 -0.41 2.90 -4.93
C ALA A 66 -0.51 3.52 -3.53
N GLU A 67 -0.56 2.68 -2.49
CA GLU A 67 -0.58 3.13 -1.09
C GLU A 67 0.70 3.86 -0.70
N LEU A 68 1.85 3.33 -1.13
CA LEU A 68 3.15 3.94 -0.88
C LEU A 68 3.25 5.32 -1.56
N GLU A 69 2.85 5.43 -2.82
CA GLU A 69 2.83 6.70 -3.55
C GLU A 69 1.98 7.75 -2.84
N CYS A 70 0.78 7.36 -2.40
CA CYS A 70 -0.11 8.23 -1.63
C CYS A 70 0.54 8.69 -0.31
N ALA A 71 1.19 7.79 0.41
CA ALA A 71 1.87 8.10 1.66
C ALA A 71 3.06 9.03 1.45
N GLU A 72 3.82 8.86 0.37
CA GLU A 72 4.94 9.73 0.02
C GLU A 72 4.46 11.15 -0.33
N ASP A 73 3.36 11.28 -1.07
CA ASP A 73 2.75 12.57 -1.40
C ASP A 73 2.31 13.32 -0.14
N LEU A 74 1.67 12.61 0.81
CA LEU A 74 1.27 13.18 2.10
C LEU A 74 2.48 13.62 2.92
N LYS A 75 3.56 12.87 2.90
CA LYS A 75 4.81 13.23 3.57
C LYS A 75 5.37 14.54 3.05
N GLU A 76 5.39 14.77 1.74
CA GLU A 76 5.84 16.03 1.13
C GLU A 76 4.98 17.22 1.57
N VAL A 77 3.65 17.05 1.60
CA VAL A 77 2.73 18.09 2.07
C VAL A 77 3.02 18.46 3.52
N PHE A 78 3.23 17.48 4.40
CA PHE A 78 3.56 17.73 5.80
C PHE A 78 4.92 18.41 5.98
N ILE A 79 5.92 18.07 5.19
CA ILE A 79 7.24 18.72 5.24
C ILE A 79 7.10 20.21 4.90
N LYS A 80 6.37 20.55 3.84
CA LYS A 80 6.10 21.95 3.47
C LYS A 80 5.35 22.70 4.54
N GLU A 81 4.35 22.08 5.16
CA GLU A 81 3.59 22.68 6.26
C GLU A 81 4.47 22.98 7.46
N VAL A 82 5.36 22.06 7.83
CA VAL A 82 6.34 22.30 8.91
C VAL A 82 7.26 23.45 8.60
N GLU A 83 7.77 23.56 7.37
CA GLU A 83 8.62 24.68 6.93
C GLU A 83 7.87 26.00 7.02
N ASN A 84 6.62 26.07 6.57
CA ASN A 84 5.79 27.26 6.65
C ASN A 84 5.55 27.69 8.10
N ILE A 85 5.29 26.76 8.99
CA ILE A 85 5.11 27.04 10.42
C ILE A 85 6.40 27.58 11.03
N LYS A 86 7.55 27.00 10.71
CA LYS A 86 8.86 27.47 11.18
C LYS A 86 9.14 28.92 10.73
N GLU A 87 8.84 29.24 9.48
CA GLU A 87 9.00 30.59 8.95
C GLU A 87 8.09 31.59 9.67
N SER A 88 6.82 31.24 9.85
CA SER A 88 5.85 32.06 10.57
C SER A 88 6.28 32.31 12.02
N ARG A 89 6.80 31.27 12.68
CA ARG A 89 7.34 31.38 14.03
C ARG A 89 8.53 32.34 14.09
N GLN A 90 9.46 32.24 13.13
CA GLN A 90 10.62 33.11 13.09
C GLN A 90 10.23 34.57 12.86
N ASN A 91 9.27 34.84 11.99
CA ASN A 91 8.73 36.17 11.76
C ASN A 91 8.11 36.76 13.04
N ALA A 92 7.39 35.94 13.80
CA ALA A 92 6.80 36.35 15.07
C ALA A 92 7.87 36.66 16.13
N VAL A 93 8.93 35.86 16.21
CA VAL A 93 10.07 36.09 17.11
C VAL A 93 10.80 37.40 16.77
N ASP A 94 11.05 37.63 15.50
CA ASP A 94 11.72 38.85 15.05
C ASP A 94 10.90 40.10 15.38
N LYS A 95 9.58 40.05 15.19
CA LYS A 95 8.66 41.14 15.54
C LYS A 95 8.61 41.39 17.04
N TYR A 96 8.56 40.30 17.83
CA TYR A 96 8.61 40.38 19.28
C TYR A 96 9.90 41.10 19.75
N ASN A 97 11.06 40.71 19.24
CA ASN A 97 12.34 41.30 19.61
C ASN A 97 12.41 42.78 19.25
N GLU A 98 11.90 43.17 18.07
CA GLU A 98 11.81 44.55 17.62
C GLU A 98 10.97 45.37 18.59
N ILE A 99 9.78 44.89 18.96
CA ILE A 99 8.88 45.61 19.87
C ILE A 99 9.51 45.77 21.26
N VAL A 100 10.14 44.71 21.77
CA VAL A 100 10.83 44.74 23.10
C VAL A 100 11.97 45.74 23.06
N ALA A 101 12.76 45.78 22.00
CA ALA A 101 13.85 46.77 21.85
C ALA A 101 13.34 48.20 21.83
N ASP A 102 12.28 48.48 21.08
CA ASP A 102 11.65 49.80 21.05
C ASP A 102 11.06 50.20 22.39
N TYR A 103 10.43 49.27 23.09
CA TYR A 103 9.92 49.49 24.46
C TYR A 103 11.01 49.84 25.43
N ASN A 104 12.13 49.11 25.43
CA ASN A 104 13.27 49.37 26.32
C ASN A 104 13.90 50.74 26.01
N GLU A 105 13.99 51.10 24.76
CA GLU A 105 14.51 52.41 24.30
C GLU A 105 13.62 53.56 24.77
N THR A 106 12.31 53.39 24.69
CA THR A 106 11.33 54.38 25.19
C THR A 106 11.45 54.56 26.68
N LEU A 107 11.64 53.46 27.44
CA LEU A 107 11.86 53.54 28.89
C LEU A 107 13.08 54.36 29.30
N LYS A 108 14.14 54.34 28.51
CA LYS A 108 15.36 55.11 28.77
C LYS A 108 15.16 56.63 28.60
N THR A 109 14.14 57.04 27.88
CA THR A 109 13.83 58.45 27.67
C THR A 109 12.98 59.10 28.74
N LEU A 110 12.47 58.25 29.66
CA LEU A 110 11.73 58.68 30.84
C LEU A 110 12.73 59.06 31.97
#